data_d7e8cd48d5bb3823dc1795f12709897e
#
_entry.id   d7e8cd48d5bb3823dc1795f12709897e
#
_cell.length_a   1.000
_cell.length_b   1.000
_cell.length_c   1.000
_cell.angle_alpha   90.00
_cell.angle_beta   90.00
_cell.angle_gamma   90.00
#
_symmetry.space_group_name_H-M   'P 1'
#
loop_
_entity.id
_entity.type
_entity.pdbx_description
1 polymer ?
#
loop_
_entity_poly.entity_id
_entity_poly.type
_entity_poly.pdbx_seq_one_letter_code
_entity_poly.pdbx_strand_id
1 'polypeptide(L)'
;MKKNLSGFSQTKKKYLTFIKSQETLGNFFKNKSDQLSNFYLPISETIHKNYLRKKKTTIIGLAGSQGSGKSTISRILKIILEEKFNLNTVYFSIDDFYKTLKMRKLMSKKVNKLFLTRGVPGTHDTKILYKCLKNLKKSTFKKVVIPQFDKSKDDR
;
A
#
# COMPACT_ATOMS: atom_id res chain seq x y z
N MET A 1 -20.60 -24.70 2.72
CA MET A 1 -20.14 -24.41 1.34
C MET A 1 -20.76 -23.14 0.70
N LYS A 2 -22.02 -22.74 0.95
CA LYS A 2 -22.64 -21.56 0.32
C LYS A 2 -22.02 -20.19 0.69
N LYS A 3 -21.43 -20.01 1.89
CA LYS A 3 -20.78 -18.76 2.32
C LYS A 3 -19.51 -18.39 1.51
N ASN A 4 -18.80 -19.38 0.97
CA ASN A 4 -17.56 -19.13 0.20
C ASN A 4 -17.82 -18.66 -1.25
N LEU A 5 -18.94 -19.05 -1.84
CA LEU A 5 -19.30 -18.65 -3.21
C LEU A 5 -19.76 -17.19 -3.29
N SER A 6 -20.48 -16.70 -2.29
CA SER A 6 -20.91 -15.30 -2.23
C SER A 6 -19.73 -14.33 -2.04
N GLY A 7 -18.78 -14.69 -1.20
CA GLY A 7 -17.58 -13.87 -0.96
C GLY A 7 -16.66 -13.75 -2.18
N PHE A 8 -16.51 -14.81 -2.96
CA PHE A 8 -15.72 -14.77 -4.20
C PHE A 8 -16.38 -13.89 -5.27
N SER A 9 -17.68 -14.00 -5.46
CA SER A 9 -18.43 -13.19 -6.42
C SER A 9 -18.33 -11.70 -6.10
N GLN A 10 -18.46 -11.33 -4.83
CA GLN A 10 -18.31 -9.94 -4.36
C GLN A 10 -16.89 -9.42 -4.53
N THR A 11 -15.89 -10.22 -4.16
CA THR A 11 -14.47 -9.90 -4.36
C THR A 11 -14.16 -9.65 -5.84
N LYS A 12 -14.61 -10.55 -6.73
CA LYS A 12 -14.43 -10.41 -8.18
C LYS A 12 -15.08 -9.13 -8.69
N LYS A 13 -16.30 -8.83 -8.27
CA LYS A 13 -17.03 -7.60 -8.67
C LYS A 13 -16.24 -6.34 -8.26
N LYS A 14 -15.82 -6.23 -7.00
CA LYS A 14 -15.05 -5.08 -6.51
C LYS A 14 -13.69 -4.94 -7.21
N TYR A 15 -13.00 -6.05 -7.43
CA TYR A 15 -11.75 -6.08 -8.18
C TYR A 15 -11.94 -5.55 -9.61
N LEU A 16 -12.93 -6.07 -10.34
CA LEU A 16 -13.19 -5.64 -11.72
C LEU A 16 -13.59 -4.17 -11.80
N THR A 17 -14.42 -3.70 -10.87
CA THR A 17 -14.79 -2.28 -10.77
C THR A 17 -13.55 -1.41 -10.53
N PHE A 18 -12.69 -1.81 -9.62
CA PHE A 18 -11.45 -1.08 -9.35
C PHE A 18 -10.52 -1.08 -10.57
N ILE A 19 -10.27 -2.22 -11.21
CA ILE A 19 -9.40 -2.28 -12.40
C ILE A 19 -9.95 -1.41 -13.52
N LYS A 20 -11.27 -1.45 -13.76
CA LYS A 20 -11.92 -0.59 -14.76
C LYS A 20 -11.68 0.91 -14.46
N SER A 21 -11.69 1.32 -13.19
CA SER A 21 -11.43 2.71 -12.80
C SER A 21 -9.96 3.14 -13.00
N GLN A 22 -9.05 2.19 -13.20
CA GLN A 22 -7.63 2.46 -13.46
C GLN A 22 -7.30 2.47 -14.98
N GLU A 23 -8.27 2.12 -15.82
CA GLU A 23 -8.10 2.14 -17.27
C GLU A 23 -8.21 3.55 -17.83
N THR A 24 -7.41 3.85 -18.83
CA THR A 24 -7.45 5.09 -19.60
C THR A 24 -7.64 4.77 -21.08
N LEU A 25 -7.99 5.77 -21.87
CA LEU A 25 -8.19 5.61 -23.31
C LEU A 25 -6.94 5.00 -23.96
N GLY A 26 -7.12 3.88 -24.64
CA GLY A 26 -6.01 3.14 -25.28
C GLY A 26 -5.15 2.27 -24.34
N ASN A 27 -5.39 2.29 -23.04
CA ASN A 27 -4.61 1.51 -22.07
C ASN A 27 -5.52 0.68 -21.17
N PHE A 28 -5.86 -0.52 -21.61
CA PHE A 28 -6.79 -1.44 -20.92
C PHE A 28 -6.03 -2.63 -20.33
N PHE A 29 -6.47 -3.05 -19.13
CA PHE A 29 -5.97 -4.29 -18.54
C PHE A 29 -6.50 -5.51 -19.29
N LYS A 30 -5.59 -6.35 -19.79
CA LYS A 30 -5.94 -7.63 -20.43
C LYS A 30 -6.06 -8.74 -19.38
N ASN A 31 -6.80 -9.82 -19.72
CA ASN A 31 -6.87 -11.04 -18.92
C ASN A 31 -7.19 -10.81 -17.42
N LYS A 32 -8.07 -9.86 -17.12
CA LYS A 32 -8.38 -9.44 -15.73
C LYS A 32 -8.77 -10.60 -14.81
N SER A 33 -9.64 -11.50 -15.31
CA SER A 33 -10.10 -12.65 -14.51
C SER A 33 -8.97 -13.65 -14.26
N ASP A 34 -8.12 -13.90 -15.24
CA ASP A 34 -6.99 -14.82 -15.12
C ASP A 34 -5.93 -14.24 -14.18
N GLN A 35 -5.66 -12.94 -14.27
CA GLN A 35 -4.77 -12.25 -13.33
C GLN A 35 -5.30 -12.36 -11.88
N LEU A 36 -6.60 -12.17 -11.67
CA LEU A 36 -7.20 -12.34 -10.35
C LEU A 36 -6.98 -13.77 -9.84
N SER A 37 -7.31 -14.77 -10.66
CA SER A 37 -7.29 -16.18 -10.25
C SER A 37 -5.87 -16.73 -10.08
N ASN A 38 -4.96 -16.39 -11.00
CA ASN A 38 -3.64 -17.02 -11.08
C ASN A 38 -2.54 -16.26 -10.31
N PHE A 39 -2.77 -14.97 -9.98
CA PHE A 39 -1.76 -14.18 -9.26
C PHE A 39 -2.29 -13.58 -7.96
N TYR A 40 -3.33 -12.77 -8.02
CA TYR A 40 -3.71 -11.97 -6.85
C TYR A 40 -4.36 -12.80 -5.75
N LEU A 41 -5.18 -13.79 -6.10
CA LEU A 41 -5.78 -14.70 -5.12
C LEU A 41 -4.74 -15.58 -4.43
N PRO A 42 -3.84 -16.29 -5.12
CA PRO A 42 -2.79 -17.08 -4.48
C PRO A 42 -1.88 -16.26 -3.55
N ILE A 43 -1.49 -15.06 -3.97
CA ILE A 43 -0.71 -14.14 -3.12
C ILE A 43 -1.49 -13.78 -1.86
N SER A 44 -2.76 -13.39 -2.02
CA SER A 44 -3.62 -13.02 -0.89
C SER A 44 -3.88 -14.20 0.07
N GLU A 45 -4.02 -15.41 -0.45
CA GLU A 45 -4.13 -16.63 0.35
C GLU A 45 -2.86 -16.91 1.15
N THR A 46 -1.70 -16.70 0.54
CA THR A 46 -0.41 -16.84 1.23
C THR A 46 -0.26 -15.82 2.36
N ILE A 47 -0.66 -14.58 2.11
CA ILE A 47 -0.68 -13.52 3.14
C ILE A 47 -1.63 -13.91 4.28
N HIS A 48 -2.84 -14.37 3.95
CA HIS A 48 -3.83 -14.80 4.94
C HIS A 48 -3.34 -16.00 5.78
N LYS A 49 -2.76 -17.04 5.16
CA LYS A 49 -2.15 -18.18 5.87
C LYS A 49 -1.06 -17.72 6.84
N ASN A 50 -0.20 -16.80 6.42
CA ASN A 50 0.84 -16.23 7.27
C ASN A 50 0.28 -15.43 8.45
N TYR A 51 -0.79 -14.67 8.22
CA TYR A 51 -1.51 -13.96 9.27
C TYR A 51 -2.10 -14.93 10.29
N LEU A 52 -2.81 -15.96 9.85
CA LEU A 52 -3.42 -16.96 10.75
C LEU A 52 -2.37 -17.68 11.61
N ARG A 53 -1.20 -18.01 11.01
CA ARG A 53 -0.10 -18.63 11.73
C ARG A 53 0.49 -17.74 12.82
N LYS A 54 0.66 -16.45 12.53
CA LYS A 54 1.29 -15.49 13.44
C LYS A 54 0.31 -14.89 14.45
N LYS A 55 -0.98 -14.80 14.14
CA LYS A 55 -2.05 -14.13 14.89
C LYS A 55 -1.67 -12.70 15.35
N LYS A 56 -0.87 -12.00 14.53
CA LYS A 56 -0.35 -10.66 14.78
C LYS A 56 -0.38 -9.86 13.48
N THR A 57 -0.43 -8.53 13.58
CA THR A 57 -0.32 -7.64 12.43
C THR A 57 0.86 -8.04 11.55
N THR A 58 0.56 -8.38 10.30
CA THR A 58 1.56 -8.78 9.31
C THR A 58 1.86 -7.57 8.41
N ILE A 59 3.14 -7.22 8.27
CA ILE A 59 3.61 -6.16 7.39
C ILE A 59 4.15 -6.80 6.12
N ILE A 60 3.65 -6.37 4.97
CA ILE A 60 4.07 -6.82 3.65
C ILE A 60 4.76 -5.66 2.94
N GLY A 61 6.00 -5.84 2.54
CA GLY A 61 6.73 -4.90 1.68
C GLY A 61 6.51 -5.25 0.21
N LEU A 62 6.11 -4.25 -0.58
CA LEU A 62 6.00 -4.38 -2.04
C LEU A 62 7.04 -3.47 -2.68
N ALA A 63 8.04 -4.06 -3.32
CA ALA A 63 9.11 -3.36 -4.02
C ALA A 63 8.97 -3.54 -5.54
N GLY A 64 9.51 -2.58 -6.28
CA GLY A 64 9.52 -2.59 -7.76
C GLY A 64 9.91 -1.21 -8.31
N SER A 65 10.25 -1.14 -9.59
CA SER A 65 10.62 0.10 -10.28
C SER A 65 9.46 1.12 -10.31
N GLN A 66 9.78 2.36 -10.60
CA GLN A 66 8.77 3.39 -10.86
C GLN A 66 7.88 2.96 -12.03
N GLY A 67 6.58 3.21 -11.95
CA GLY A 67 5.63 2.80 -13.00
C GLY A 67 5.24 1.32 -13.01
N SER A 68 5.83 0.44 -12.18
CA SER A 68 5.54 -1.01 -12.17
C SER A 68 4.17 -1.40 -11.56
N GLY A 69 3.28 -0.47 -11.28
CA GLY A 69 1.94 -0.76 -10.79
C GLY A 69 1.84 -1.08 -9.29
N LYS A 70 2.88 -0.81 -8.47
CA LYS A 70 2.86 -1.11 -7.02
C LYS A 70 1.62 -0.60 -6.29
N SER A 71 1.22 0.61 -6.54
CA SER A 71 0.03 1.21 -5.91
C SER A 71 -1.26 0.49 -6.32
N THR A 72 -1.37 0.10 -7.58
CA THR A 72 -2.50 -0.68 -8.10
C THR A 72 -2.54 -2.07 -7.45
N ILE A 73 -1.40 -2.75 -7.40
CA ILE A 73 -1.27 -4.07 -6.76
C ILE A 73 -1.64 -3.99 -5.28
N SER A 74 -1.15 -2.99 -4.54
CA SER A 74 -1.48 -2.81 -3.12
C SER A 74 -2.98 -2.65 -2.89
N ARG A 75 -3.67 -1.92 -3.76
CA ARG A 75 -5.12 -1.74 -3.70
C ARG A 75 -5.88 -3.02 -4.04
N ILE A 76 -5.42 -3.77 -5.03
CA ILE A 76 -6.01 -5.08 -5.39
C ILE A 76 -5.90 -6.04 -4.20
N LEU A 77 -4.70 -6.18 -3.62
CA LEU A 77 -4.48 -7.04 -2.46
C LEU A 77 -5.34 -6.61 -1.27
N LYS A 78 -5.47 -5.30 -1.01
CA LYS A 78 -6.37 -4.79 0.03
C LYS A 78 -7.81 -5.23 -0.23
N ILE A 79 -8.34 -5.05 -1.44
CA ILE A 79 -9.70 -5.45 -1.79
C ILE A 79 -9.91 -6.95 -1.50
N ILE A 80 -8.97 -7.81 -1.93
CA ILE A 80 -9.10 -9.24 -1.75
C ILE A 80 -9.02 -9.64 -0.27
N LEU A 81 -8.06 -9.06 0.47
CA LEU A 81 -7.87 -9.35 1.88
C LEU A 81 -9.08 -8.93 2.73
N GLU A 82 -9.71 -7.80 2.40
CA GLU A 82 -10.90 -7.33 3.09
C GLU A 82 -12.15 -8.13 2.71
N GLU A 83 -12.40 -8.32 1.42
CA GLU A 83 -13.66 -8.93 0.96
C GLU A 83 -13.71 -10.45 1.10
N LYS A 84 -12.60 -11.14 0.80
CA LYS A 84 -12.55 -12.60 0.86
C LYS A 84 -12.19 -13.11 2.25
N PHE A 85 -11.28 -12.43 2.94
CA PHE A 85 -10.71 -12.90 4.20
C PHE A 85 -11.13 -12.08 5.42
N ASN A 86 -11.92 -11.04 5.24
CA ASN A 86 -12.40 -10.14 6.30
C ASN A 86 -11.24 -9.60 7.18
N LEU A 87 -10.10 -9.27 6.55
CA LEU A 87 -8.94 -8.69 7.22
C LEU A 87 -8.98 -7.18 7.11
N ASN A 88 -8.81 -6.49 8.25
CA ASN A 88 -8.61 -5.04 8.22
C ASN A 88 -7.24 -4.73 7.64
N THR A 89 -7.19 -4.12 6.45
CA THR A 89 -5.98 -3.90 5.67
C THR A 89 -5.76 -2.42 5.38
N VAL A 90 -4.58 -1.92 5.71
CA VAL A 90 -4.12 -0.58 5.33
C VAL A 90 -2.94 -0.69 4.37
N TYR A 91 -2.83 0.24 3.44
CA TYR A 91 -1.65 0.39 2.61
C TYR A 91 -1.21 1.86 2.61
N PHE A 92 0.07 2.09 2.47
CA PHE A 92 0.69 3.41 2.31
C PHE A 92 2.01 3.28 1.56
N SER A 93 2.48 4.38 1.01
CA SER A 93 3.75 4.45 0.32
C SER A 93 4.86 4.88 1.29
N ILE A 94 6.09 4.44 1.03
CA ILE A 94 7.25 5.02 1.71
C ILE A 94 7.41 6.51 1.39
N ASP A 95 6.92 6.95 0.23
CA ASP A 95 6.89 8.35 -0.19
C ASP A 95 6.03 9.23 0.73
N ASP A 96 5.01 8.66 1.39
CA ASP A 96 4.17 9.38 2.36
C ASP A 96 4.98 9.86 3.59
N PHE A 97 6.18 9.33 3.77
CA PHE A 97 7.08 9.65 4.87
C PHE A 97 8.25 10.55 4.47
N TYR A 98 8.20 11.25 3.35
CA TYR A 98 9.19 12.30 3.10
C TYR A 98 9.15 13.36 4.20
N LYS A 99 10.31 13.90 4.54
CA LYS A 99 10.43 15.07 5.41
C LYS A 99 9.69 16.26 4.78
N THR A 100 9.12 17.13 5.61
CA THR A 100 8.45 18.33 5.13
C THR A 100 9.40 19.18 4.30
N LEU A 101 8.86 19.99 3.38
CA LEU A 101 9.63 20.91 2.56
C LEU A 101 10.48 21.85 3.44
N LYS A 102 9.93 22.31 4.58
CA LYS A 102 10.67 23.13 5.56
C LYS A 102 11.91 22.39 6.08
N MET A 103 11.78 21.12 6.47
CA MET A 103 12.91 20.32 6.94
C MET A 103 13.94 20.09 5.84
N ARG A 104 13.49 19.78 4.61
CA ARG A 104 14.40 19.59 3.47
C ARG A 104 15.15 20.87 3.11
N LYS A 105 14.50 22.04 3.15
CA LYS A 105 15.13 23.36 2.98
C LYS A 105 16.20 23.62 4.04
N LEU A 106 15.97 23.27 5.30
CA LEU A 106 16.99 23.39 6.35
C LEU A 106 18.17 22.47 6.12
N MET A 107 17.90 21.20 5.75
CA MET A 107 18.94 20.22 5.44
C MET A 107 19.77 20.64 4.22
N SER A 108 19.12 21.21 3.20
CA SER A 108 19.81 21.68 1.99
C SER A 108 20.81 22.81 2.27
N LYS A 109 20.48 23.68 3.24
CA LYS A 109 21.38 24.77 3.67
C LYS A 109 22.51 24.29 4.57
N LYS A 110 22.24 23.31 5.48
CA LYS A 110 23.18 22.92 6.52
C LYS A 110 24.09 21.74 6.13
N VAL A 111 23.64 20.88 5.21
CA VAL A 111 24.33 19.64 4.89
C VAL A 111 24.72 19.58 3.41
N ASN A 112 23.74 19.51 2.51
CA ASN A 112 24.00 19.43 1.08
C ASN A 112 22.76 19.86 0.28
N LYS A 113 22.95 20.64 -0.79
CA LYS A 113 21.90 21.16 -1.68
C LYS A 113 20.97 20.07 -2.22
N LEU A 114 21.43 18.85 -2.40
CA LEU A 114 20.66 17.71 -2.87
C LEU A 114 19.46 17.37 -1.96
N PHE A 115 19.52 17.69 -0.67
CA PHE A 115 18.41 17.44 0.26
C PHE A 115 17.16 18.29 -0.01
N LEU A 116 17.24 19.28 -0.88
CA LEU A 116 16.05 20.02 -1.31
C LEU A 116 15.11 19.11 -2.12
N THR A 117 15.68 18.26 -2.96
CA THR A 117 14.92 17.33 -3.83
C THR A 117 14.51 16.09 -3.02
N ARG A 118 13.22 15.68 -3.12
CA ARG A 118 12.77 14.41 -2.55
C ARG A 118 13.37 13.22 -3.31
N GLY A 119 13.44 12.06 -2.65
CA GLY A 119 13.98 10.82 -3.23
C GLY A 119 15.46 10.59 -2.93
N VAL A 120 16.20 11.62 -2.57
CA VAL A 120 17.60 11.49 -2.14
C VAL A 120 17.65 10.73 -0.81
N PRO A 121 18.61 9.80 -0.61
CA PRO A 121 18.82 9.14 0.68
C PRO A 121 18.89 10.15 1.84
N GLY A 122 18.15 9.89 2.92
CA GLY A 122 18.03 10.81 4.06
C GLY A 122 16.86 11.78 4.01
N THR A 123 16.13 11.89 2.88
CA THR A 123 14.94 12.75 2.78
C THR A 123 13.66 12.12 3.33
N HIS A 124 13.68 10.81 3.62
CA HIS A 124 12.58 10.16 4.34
C HIS A 124 12.70 10.35 5.85
N ASP A 125 11.56 10.50 6.50
CA ASP A 125 11.44 10.56 7.97
C ASP A 125 11.29 9.14 8.52
N THR A 126 12.41 8.45 8.60
CA THR A 126 12.46 7.06 9.07
C THR A 126 12.00 6.90 10.52
N LYS A 127 12.11 7.96 11.35
CA LYS A 127 11.63 7.96 12.74
C LYS A 127 10.11 7.87 12.79
N ILE A 128 9.42 8.68 11.99
CA ILE A 128 7.95 8.63 11.90
C ILE A 128 7.49 7.30 11.29
N LEU A 129 8.15 6.82 10.22
CA LEU A 129 7.86 5.53 9.60
C LEU A 129 8.00 4.39 10.64
N TYR A 130 9.10 4.34 11.37
CA TYR A 130 9.32 3.33 12.40
C TYR A 130 8.25 3.39 13.50
N LYS A 131 7.92 4.59 14.00
CA LYS A 131 6.86 4.79 14.99
C LYS A 131 5.50 4.32 14.47
N CYS A 132 5.17 4.64 13.22
CA CYS A 132 3.94 4.19 12.56
C CYS A 132 3.88 2.65 12.51
N LEU A 133 4.91 1.99 11.97
CA LEU A 133 5.00 0.53 11.88
C LEU A 133 4.95 -0.14 13.26
N LYS A 134 5.64 0.42 14.25
CA LYS A 134 5.61 -0.07 15.64
C LYS A 134 4.20 0.02 16.24
N ASN A 135 3.50 1.12 15.99
CA ASN A 135 2.13 1.29 16.47
C ASN A 135 1.17 0.34 15.76
N LEU A 136 1.29 0.15 14.44
CA LEU A 136 0.48 -0.82 13.70
C LEU A 136 0.66 -2.27 14.18
N LYS A 137 1.81 -2.61 14.77
CA LYS A 137 2.06 -3.94 15.37
C LYS A 137 1.47 -4.13 16.77
N LYS A 138 1.10 -3.06 17.46
CA LYS A 138 0.51 -3.16 18.80
C LYS A 138 -0.98 -3.50 18.69
N SER A 139 -1.43 -4.48 19.46
CA SER A 139 -2.85 -4.87 19.51
C SER A 139 -3.72 -3.88 20.30
N THR A 140 -3.12 -2.95 21.01
CA THR A 140 -3.81 -2.11 22.03
C THR A 140 -4.14 -0.70 21.58
N PHE A 141 -3.77 -0.26 20.36
CA PHE A 141 -4.08 1.11 19.98
C PHE A 141 -5.39 1.24 19.21
N LYS A 142 -6.07 2.37 19.47
CA LYS A 142 -7.37 2.67 18.86
C LYS A 142 -7.25 3.38 17.49
N LYS A 143 -6.15 4.11 17.25
CA LYS A 143 -5.96 4.91 16.04
C LYS A 143 -4.47 5.09 15.73
N VAL A 144 -4.09 4.90 14.47
CA VAL A 144 -2.75 5.26 13.94
C VAL A 144 -2.93 6.31 12.86
N VAL A 145 -2.21 7.42 13.01
CA VAL A 145 -2.13 8.46 11.98
C VAL A 145 -1.00 8.08 11.03
N ILE A 146 -1.32 7.95 9.75
CA ILE A 146 -0.37 7.74 8.67
C ILE A 146 -0.25 9.07 7.93
N PRO A 147 0.94 9.64 7.77
CA PRO A 147 1.12 10.85 6.99
C PRO A 147 0.76 10.59 5.54
N GLN A 148 0.44 11.64 4.81
CA GLN A 148 0.25 11.61 3.37
C GLN A 148 1.07 12.73 2.74
N PHE A 149 1.89 12.38 1.75
CA PHE A 149 2.71 13.33 1.01
C PHE A 149 1.96 13.81 -0.23
N ASP A 150 1.74 15.11 -0.31
CA ASP A 150 1.15 15.74 -1.50
C ASP A 150 2.26 16.06 -2.52
N LYS A 151 2.30 15.28 -3.59
CA LYS A 151 3.32 15.45 -4.65
C LYS A 151 3.17 16.74 -5.43
N SER A 152 1.97 17.33 -5.45
CA SER A 152 1.70 18.60 -6.15
C SER A 152 2.25 19.79 -5.37
N LYS A 153 2.19 19.73 -4.05
CA LYS A 153 2.73 20.75 -3.14
C LYS A 153 4.17 20.48 -2.74
N ASP A 154 4.69 19.28 -3.08
CA ASP A 154 6.00 18.78 -2.65
C ASP A 154 6.17 18.82 -1.12
N ASP A 155 5.09 18.57 -0.38
CA ASP A 155 5.05 18.62 1.09
C ASP A 155 4.01 17.65 1.68
N ARG A 156 3.96 17.53 3.03
CA ARG A 156 2.98 16.76 3.79
C ARG A 156 2.34 17.58 4.90
#